data_b559a616d51fdce914dd55e7df426bd0
#
_entry.id   b559a616d51fdce914dd55e7df426bd0
#
_cell.length_a   1.000
_cell.length_b   1.000
_cell.length_c   1.000
_cell.angle_alpha   90.00
_cell.angle_beta   90.00
_cell.angle_gamma   90.00
#
_symmetry.space_group_name_H-M   'P 1'
#
loop_
_entity.id
_entity.type
_entity.pdbx_description
1 polymer ?
#
loop_
_entity_poly.entity_id
_entity_poly.type
_entity_poly.pdbx_seq_one_letter_code
_entity_poly.pdbx_strand_id
1 'polypeptide(L)'
;MSRGLGDVYKRQPHDIPEQELNEAFGEGNWKSMPDEVFWQLRFEPAKWTAEKHIIKVYVGTDGAHQDEFLRGDHPETMFRGSIATPSLEAAIINAKYVNSNPLDRISRDFQANGLNLSKQTMSNWTVWTAERYLSPVCDLMRKRQLEAHVNQSDETPVDVIHDGRPAGSKSYMWVHITGELSPVPPIIVYEYQKTRHSDHPKAYYKDFDGVLMTDGLEQYHKLERDLTGVKNANCMAHARRHFANAIKAIGKSTPKAVESSVAYKALVRIGAIYDLEGALKELTPEERLKERQASIKPLVEEFFSWLRKIQADRSVLPKSETAKGINYCLDQEEYLKVFLSDGEVPIDNLASERALRTFTIGRKNWMTINTVRGADASAIIYSVTETARANDLNVYYYMKYLLTELTQVVRADGSIDEKDLEPLMPWSKDLPAECYKRRK
;
A
#
# COMPACT_ATOMS: atom_id res chain seq x y z
N MET A 1 -10.65 -28.36 3.36
CA MET A 1 -11.05 -27.08 3.98
C MET A 1 -10.27 -26.70 5.25
N SER A 2 -9.41 -27.54 5.79
CA SER A 2 -8.68 -27.27 7.05
C SER A 2 -7.33 -26.57 6.91
N ARG A 3 -6.91 -26.24 5.71
CA ARG A 3 -5.63 -25.57 5.49
C ARG A 3 -5.77 -24.09 5.83
N GLY A 4 -5.41 -23.68 7.03
CA GLY A 4 -5.36 -22.28 7.46
C GLY A 4 -5.97 -21.96 8.82
N LEU A 5 -6.68 -22.86 9.46
CA LEU A 5 -7.22 -22.66 10.81
C LEU A 5 -6.29 -23.19 11.92
N GLY A 6 -5.19 -23.89 11.57
CA GLY A 6 -4.16 -24.33 12.50
C GLY A 6 -4.73 -24.88 13.81
N ASP A 7 -4.15 -24.46 14.93
CA ASP A 7 -4.53 -24.93 16.28
C ASP A 7 -5.79 -24.23 16.87
N VAL A 8 -6.58 -23.53 16.05
CA VAL A 8 -7.74 -22.73 16.51
C VAL A 8 -9.07 -23.49 16.44
N TYR A 9 -9.07 -24.79 16.18
CA TYR A 9 -10.32 -25.56 16.17
C TYR A 9 -10.54 -26.32 17.47
N LYS A 10 -11.81 -26.34 17.93
CA LYS A 10 -12.26 -27.17 19.04
C LYS A 10 -12.80 -28.48 18.48
N ARG A 11 -12.29 -29.62 18.93
CA ARG A 11 -12.89 -30.90 18.65
C ARG A 11 -14.13 -31.06 19.52
N GLN A 12 -15.24 -31.44 18.92
CA GLN A 12 -16.49 -31.75 19.60
C GLN A 12 -16.89 -33.17 19.17
N PRO A 13 -16.50 -34.20 19.91
CA PRO A 13 -16.96 -35.56 19.66
C PRO A 13 -18.45 -35.64 19.99
N HIS A 14 -19.21 -36.24 19.10
CA HIS A 14 -20.59 -36.62 19.31
C HIS A 14 -20.61 -38.15 19.27
N ASP A 15 -20.70 -38.76 20.43
CA ASP A 15 -20.70 -40.19 20.58
C ASP A 15 -22.09 -40.70 20.98
N ILE A 16 -22.34 -42.00 20.70
CA ILE A 16 -23.54 -42.71 21.10
C ILE A 16 -23.23 -43.45 22.38
N PRO A 17 -24.04 -43.28 23.46
CA PRO A 17 -23.80 -44.02 24.71
C PRO A 17 -23.82 -45.53 24.50
N GLU A 18 -22.92 -46.26 25.16
CA GLU A 18 -22.78 -47.73 25.05
C GLU A 18 -24.11 -48.47 25.32
N GLN A 19 -24.91 -47.95 26.25
CA GLN A 19 -26.24 -48.51 26.52
C GLN A 19 -27.14 -48.52 25.28
N GLU A 20 -27.17 -47.41 24.53
CA GLU A 20 -27.96 -47.25 23.31
C GLU A 20 -27.44 -48.17 22.18
N LEU A 21 -26.10 -48.34 22.09
CA LEU A 21 -25.49 -49.28 21.16
C LEU A 21 -25.85 -50.74 21.49
N ASN A 22 -25.85 -51.10 22.76
CA ASN A 22 -26.20 -52.42 23.23
C ASN A 22 -27.71 -52.72 23.09
N GLU A 23 -28.57 -51.73 23.29
CA GLU A 23 -30.01 -51.82 23.02
C GLU A 23 -30.29 -52.00 21.50
N ALA A 24 -29.56 -51.33 20.63
CA ALA A 24 -29.75 -51.40 19.18
C ALA A 24 -29.20 -52.69 18.54
N PHE A 25 -28.04 -53.16 18.98
CA PHE A 25 -27.27 -54.22 18.30
C PHE A 25 -27.05 -55.48 19.16
N GLY A 26 -27.33 -55.39 20.48
CA GLY A 26 -26.98 -56.45 21.44
C GLY A 26 -25.58 -56.23 22.06
N GLU A 27 -25.40 -56.69 23.30
CA GLU A 27 -24.20 -56.53 24.05
C GLU A 27 -22.96 -57.13 23.33
N GLY A 28 -21.96 -56.28 23.03
CA GLY A 28 -20.70 -56.63 22.35
C GLY A 28 -20.84 -56.91 20.84
N ASN A 29 -22.04 -56.76 20.24
CA ASN A 29 -22.28 -57.02 18.83
C ASN A 29 -22.14 -55.79 17.92
N TRP A 30 -21.41 -54.78 18.32
CA TRP A 30 -21.15 -53.57 17.55
C TRP A 30 -19.64 -53.26 17.47
N LYS A 31 -19.27 -52.49 16.47
CA LYS A 31 -17.90 -51.97 16.28
C LYS A 31 -17.95 -50.55 15.74
N SER A 32 -16.97 -49.75 16.13
CA SER A 32 -16.78 -48.41 15.51
C SER A 32 -16.43 -48.51 14.03
N MET A 33 -17.00 -47.65 13.24
CA MET A 33 -16.65 -47.37 11.84
C MET A 33 -15.83 -46.09 11.79
N PRO A 34 -15.17 -45.74 10.66
CA PRO A 34 -14.50 -44.48 10.50
C PRO A 34 -15.45 -43.30 10.75
N ASP A 35 -14.97 -42.31 11.52
CA ASP A 35 -15.74 -41.14 11.90
C ASP A 35 -16.18 -40.30 10.68
N GLU A 36 -17.41 -39.81 10.71
CA GLU A 36 -17.87 -38.76 9.80
C GLU A 36 -17.42 -37.40 10.37
N VAL A 37 -16.63 -36.66 9.58
CA VAL A 37 -16.09 -35.38 10.03
C VAL A 37 -16.66 -34.25 9.19
N PHE A 38 -17.27 -33.25 9.82
CA PHE A 38 -17.68 -32.02 9.20
C PHE A 38 -17.18 -30.80 9.96
N TRP A 39 -17.16 -29.63 9.31
CA TRP A 39 -16.61 -28.42 9.86
C TRP A 39 -17.65 -27.32 9.93
N GLN A 40 -17.71 -26.61 11.06
CA GLN A 40 -18.51 -25.39 11.25
C GLN A 40 -17.60 -24.26 11.69
N LEU A 41 -17.85 -23.04 11.18
CA LEU A 41 -17.17 -21.83 11.61
C LEU A 41 -18.07 -21.06 12.58
N ARG A 42 -17.53 -20.74 13.75
CA ARG A 42 -18.19 -19.88 14.75
C ARG A 42 -17.49 -18.53 14.75
N PHE A 43 -18.24 -17.47 14.59
CA PHE A 43 -17.75 -16.11 14.74
C PHE A 43 -18.00 -15.62 16.18
N GLU A 44 -16.95 -15.07 16.81
CA GLU A 44 -17.05 -14.35 18.07
C GLU A 44 -16.71 -12.88 17.80
N PRO A 45 -17.59 -11.93 18.17
CA PRO A 45 -17.32 -10.49 18.04
C PRO A 45 -16.09 -10.05 18.81
N ALA A 46 -15.50 -8.93 18.42
CA ALA A 46 -14.38 -8.32 19.14
C ALA A 46 -14.78 -8.00 20.60
N LYS A 47 -13.83 -8.23 21.51
CA LYS A 47 -13.99 -7.91 22.93
C LYS A 47 -13.15 -6.68 23.27
N TRP A 48 -13.69 -5.82 24.13
CA TRP A 48 -12.99 -4.72 24.76
C TRP A 48 -12.59 -5.11 26.18
N THR A 49 -11.37 -4.80 26.57
CA THR A 49 -10.88 -4.99 27.95
C THR A 49 -10.47 -3.63 28.49
N ALA A 50 -11.08 -3.20 29.59
CA ALA A 50 -10.66 -2.02 30.30
C ALA A 50 -9.60 -2.39 31.34
N GLU A 51 -8.41 -1.81 31.26
CA GLU A 51 -7.34 -1.97 32.23
C GLU A 51 -7.39 -0.81 33.24
N LYS A 52 -7.53 -1.13 34.54
CA LYS A 52 -7.53 -0.14 35.61
C LYS A 52 -6.18 -0.11 36.28
N HIS A 53 -5.39 0.91 35.97
CA HIS A 53 -4.10 1.15 36.63
C HIS A 53 -4.33 1.92 37.94
N ILE A 54 -3.79 1.42 39.05
CA ILE A 54 -3.89 2.02 40.39
C ILE A 54 -2.48 2.39 40.84
N ILE A 55 -2.14 3.65 40.78
CA ILE A 55 -0.86 4.19 41.24
C ILE A 55 -0.99 4.53 42.72
N LYS A 56 -0.23 3.85 43.56
CA LYS A 56 -0.18 4.14 44.99
C LYS A 56 0.59 5.43 45.24
N VAL A 57 0.05 6.26 46.13
CA VAL A 57 0.67 7.53 46.54
C VAL A 57 0.81 7.51 48.04
N TYR A 58 1.97 7.85 48.53
CA TYR A 58 2.28 7.92 49.95
C TYR A 58 2.73 9.33 50.30
N VAL A 59 2.46 9.76 51.53
CA VAL A 59 2.87 11.04 52.08
C VAL A 59 3.61 10.79 53.40
N GLY A 60 4.61 11.60 53.70
CA GLY A 60 5.31 11.58 54.97
C GLY A 60 4.40 12.03 56.11
N THR A 61 4.52 11.42 57.30
CA THR A 61 3.71 11.73 58.47
C THR A 61 4.48 12.47 59.55
N ASP A 62 5.81 12.58 59.38
CA ASP A 62 6.63 13.40 60.31
C ASP A 62 6.70 14.85 59.84
N GLY A 63 7.01 15.78 60.75
CA GLY A 63 7.02 17.22 60.49
C GLY A 63 8.06 17.66 59.46
N ALA A 64 9.07 16.81 59.12
CA ALA A 64 10.10 17.09 58.13
C ALA A 64 9.65 16.73 56.71
N HIS A 65 8.78 15.73 56.55
CA HIS A 65 8.36 15.19 55.24
C HIS A 65 6.86 15.33 54.96
N GLN A 66 6.16 16.21 55.70
CA GLN A 66 4.70 16.35 55.59
C GLN A 66 4.20 16.80 54.20
N ASP A 67 5.04 17.47 53.44
CA ASP A 67 4.77 17.97 52.08
C ASP A 67 5.41 17.08 50.99
N GLU A 68 6.04 15.97 51.33
CA GLU A 68 6.72 15.07 50.39
C GLU A 68 5.81 13.89 50.00
N PHE A 69 5.70 13.66 48.71
CA PHE A 69 4.90 12.57 48.15
C PHE A 69 5.80 11.61 47.38
N LEU A 70 5.65 10.30 47.65
CA LEU A 70 6.17 9.24 46.83
C LEU A 70 5.03 8.57 46.05
N ARG A 71 5.25 8.36 44.78
CA ARG A 71 4.28 7.71 43.89
C ARG A 71 4.90 6.46 43.28
N GLY A 72 4.09 5.41 43.12
CA GLY A 72 4.47 4.27 42.31
C GLY A 72 4.67 4.64 40.84
N ASP A 73 5.40 3.82 40.14
CA ASP A 73 5.68 4.03 38.72
C ASP A 73 4.40 4.20 37.89
N HIS A 74 4.40 5.16 37.01
CA HIS A 74 3.32 5.38 36.07
C HIS A 74 3.67 4.72 34.74
N PRO A 75 2.84 3.80 34.22
CA PRO A 75 3.15 3.17 32.93
C PRO A 75 3.22 4.24 31.82
N GLU A 76 4.14 4.04 30.88
CA GLU A 76 4.21 4.86 29.68
C GLU A 76 2.91 4.75 28.88
N THR A 77 2.40 5.89 28.46
CA THR A 77 1.15 5.99 27.70
C THR A 77 1.41 6.70 26.37
N MET A 78 0.73 6.27 25.30
CA MET A 78 0.84 6.94 24.00
C MET A 78 0.58 8.44 24.09
N PHE A 79 -0.48 8.83 24.80
CA PHE A 79 -0.88 10.23 24.98
C PHE A 79 -1.26 10.47 26.43
N ARG A 80 -0.68 11.50 27.02
CA ARG A 80 -0.93 11.85 28.42
C ARG A 80 -2.43 12.13 28.66
N GLY A 81 -2.98 11.47 29.67
CA GLY A 81 -4.40 11.61 30.05
C GLY A 81 -5.41 10.98 29.06
N SER A 82 -4.94 10.14 28.16
CA SER A 82 -5.77 9.41 27.19
C SER A 82 -5.93 7.93 27.56
N ILE A 83 -7.05 7.35 27.13
CA ILE A 83 -7.28 5.90 27.19
C ILE A 83 -6.72 5.17 25.94
N ALA A 84 -6.09 5.89 25.02
CA ALA A 84 -5.49 5.31 23.83
C ALA A 84 -4.33 4.38 24.20
N THR A 85 -4.39 3.16 23.69
CA THR A 85 -3.31 2.17 23.78
C THR A 85 -2.80 1.85 22.37
N PRO A 86 -1.58 1.32 22.23
CA PRO A 86 -1.09 0.85 20.93
C PRO A 86 -2.04 -0.10 20.22
N SER A 87 -2.70 -1.00 20.96
CA SER A 87 -3.66 -1.96 20.39
C SER A 87 -4.95 -1.31 19.90
N LEU A 88 -5.49 -0.32 20.62
CA LEU A 88 -6.70 0.40 20.22
C LEU A 88 -6.41 1.29 19.00
N GLU A 89 -5.30 2.02 19.00
CA GLU A 89 -4.94 2.86 17.87
C GLU A 89 -4.61 2.02 16.61
N ALA A 90 -3.91 0.90 16.77
CA ALA A 90 -3.71 -0.05 15.67
C ALA A 90 -5.03 -0.59 15.10
N ALA A 91 -6.05 -0.82 15.95
CA ALA A 91 -7.38 -1.24 15.50
C ALA A 91 -8.09 -0.12 14.70
N ILE A 92 -8.02 1.12 15.17
CA ILE A 92 -8.59 2.28 14.47
C ILE A 92 -7.89 2.48 13.11
N ILE A 93 -6.55 2.45 13.08
CA ILE A 93 -5.76 2.57 11.84
C ILE A 93 -6.12 1.44 10.88
N ASN A 94 -6.14 0.20 11.34
CA ASN A 94 -6.48 -0.95 10.51
C ASN A 94 -7.90 -0.85 9.94
N ALA A 95 -8.89 -0.49 10.77
CA ALA A 95 -10.26 -0.31 10.31
C ALA A 95 -10.38 0.81 9.26
N LYS A 96 -9.73 1.95 9.49
CA LYS A 96 -9.84 3.11 8.59
C LYS A 96 -9.00 2.96 7.32
N TYR A 97 -7.71 2.66 7.43
CA TYR A 97 -6.77 2.74 6.31
C TYR A 97 -6.62 1.42 5.56
N VAL A 98 -6.76 0.28 6.23
CA VAL A 98 -6.70 -1.04 5.60
C VAL A 98 -8.07 -1.51 5.11
N ASN A 99 -9.11 -1.38 5.96
CA ASN A 99 -10.47 -1.82 5.64
C ASN A 99 -11.35 -0.70 5.05
N SER A 100 -10.79 0.53 4.89
CA SER A 100 -11.46 1.68 4.28
C SER A 100 -12.76 2.11 4.99
N ASN A 101 -12.89 1.89 6.30
CA ASN A 101 -14.05 2.29 7.08
C ASN A 101 -13.96 3.77 7.51
N PRO A 102 -14.95 4.63 7.24
CA PRO A 102 -15.01 5.98 7.79
C PRO A 102 -15.06 5.97 9.31
N LEU A 103 -14.43 6.95 9.98
CA LEU A 103 -14.41 7.05 11.44
C LEU A 103 -15.83 7.09 12.06
N ASP A 104 -16.80 7.63 11.36
CA ASP A 104 -18.21 7.63 11.81
C ASP A 104 -18.78 6.21 11.92
N ARG A 105 -18.47 5.33 10.96
CA ARG A 105 -18.89 3.92 11.03
C ARG A 105 -18.14 3.17 12.12
N ILE A 106 -16.85 3.42 12.31
CA ILE A 106 -16.05 2.84 13.38
C ILE A 106 -16.62 3.27 14.75
N SER A 107 -16.96 4.55 14.93
CA SER A 107 -17.57 5.07 16.16
C SER A 107 -18.89 4.37 16.49
N ARG A 108 -19.75 4.15 15.50
CA ARG A 108 -21.03 3.43 15.67
C ARG A 108 -20.83 1.96 16.02
N ASP A 109 -19.88 1.29 15.37
CA ASP A 109 -19.55 -0.11 15.66
C ASP A 109 -19.00 -0.25 17.08
N PHE A 110 -18.10 0.63 17.50
CA PHE A 110 -17.59 0.68 18.86
C PHE A 110 -18.71 0.91 19.88
N GLN A 111 -19.63 1.85 19.60
CA GLN A 111 -20.78 2.13 20.48
C GLN A 111 -21.72 0.92 20.60
N ALA A 112 -21.99 0.21 19.50
CA ALA A 112 -22.79 -1.01 19.50
C ALA A 112 -22.16 -2.14 20.36
N ASN A 113 -20.85 -2.12 20.49
CA ASN A 113 -20.08 -3.06 21.31
C ASN A 113 -19.70 -2.51 22.70
N GLY A 114 -20.32 -1.42 23.15
CA GLY A 114 -20.19 -0.88 24.51
C GLY A 114 -19.05 0.14 24.71
N LEU A 115 -18.30 0.52 23.67
CA LEU A 115 -17.25 1.54 23.75
C LEU A 115 -17.72 2.87 23.16
N ASN A 116 -17.96 3.87 24.00
CA ASN A 116 -18.34 5.20 23.54
C ASN A 116 -17.10 6.05 23.21
N LEU A 117 -16.68 6.01 21.94
CA LEU A 117 -15.53 6.76 21.43
C LEU A 117 -15.94 7.61 20.22
N SER A 118 -15.81 8.95 20.35
CA SER A 118 -16.21 9.86 19.29
C SER A 118 -15.28 9.80 18.07
N LYS A 119 -15.83 10.05 16.87
CA LYS A 119 -15.02 10.19 15.65
C LYS A 119 -13.96 11.29 15.75
N GLN A 120 -14.25 12.38 16.51
CA GLN A 120 -13.30 13.47 16.69
C GLN A 120 -12.10 13.02 17.53
N THR A 121 -12.35 12.29 18.62
CA THR A 121 -11.30 11.72 19.46
C THR A 121 -10.39 10.77 18.65
N MET A 122 -11.00 9.83 17.91
CA MET A 122 -10.24 8.93 17.03
C MET A 122 -9.44 9.70 15.98
N SER A 123 -10.02 10.74 15.37
CA SER A 123 -9.30 11.58 14.40
C SER A 123 -8.10 12.28 15.01
N ASN A 124 -8.24 12.84 16.21
CA ASN A 124 -7.14 13.49 16.90
C ASN A 124 -6.02 12.50 17.25
N TRP A 125 -6.38 11.33 17.79
CA TRP A 125 -5.39 10.29 18.10
C TRP A 125 -4.64 9.82 16.85
N THR A 126 -5.36 9.55 15.78
CA THR A 126 -4.76 9.14 14.50
C THR A 126 -3.78 10.19 13.95
N VAL A 127 -4.12 11.48 14.04
CA VAL A 127 -3.23 12.58 13.62
C VAL A 127 -2.00 12.66 14.54
N TRP A 128 -2.18 12.60 15.85
CA TRP A 128 -1.06 12.63 16.82
C TRP A 128 -0.16 11.40 16.68
N THR A 129 -0.74 10.22 16.41
CA THR A 129 0.03 8.99 16.12
C THR A 129 0.91 9.18 14.90
N ALA A 130 0.36 9.73 13.82
CA ALA A 130 1.13 10.00 12.61
C ALA A 130 2.30 10.97 12.87
N GLU A 131 2.01 12.10 13.51
CA GLU A 131 3.01 13.16 13.73
C GLU A 131 4.08 12.75 14.73
N ARG A 132 3.71 12.12 15.85
CA ARG A 132 4.64 11.83 16.94
C ARG A 132 5.43 10.55 16.74
N TYR A 133 4.77 9.50 16.23
CA TYR A 133 5.34 8.15 16.20
C TYR A 133 5.70 7.69 14.79
N LEU A 134 4.84 7.93 13.79
CA LEU A 134 5.02 7.37 12.46
C LEU A 134 5.79 8.28 11.49
N SER A 135 5.89 9.60 11.76
CA SER A 135 6.66 10.51 10.90
C SER A 135 8.13 10.10 10.83
N PRO A 136 8.86 9.84 11.95
CA PRO A 136 10.25 9.39 11.88
C PRO A 136 10.42 8.06 11.13
N VAL A 137 9.45 7.13 11.25
CA VAL A 137 9.43 5.87 10.49
C VAL A 137 9.31 6.16 8.98
N CYS A 138 8.39 7.06 8.61
CA CYS A 138 8.17 7.44 7.22
C CYS A 138 9.40 8.17 6.63
N ASP A 139 10.07 9.00 7.40
CA ASP A 139 11.30 9.68 6.99
C ASP A 139 12.44 8.69 6.71
N LEU A 140 12.60 7.67 7.55
CA LEU A 140 13.56 6.59 7.30
C LEU A 140 13.16 5.74 6.10
N MET A 141 11.86 5.43 5.92
CA MET A 141 11.37 4.75 4.72
C MET A 141 11.72 5.53 3.46
N ARG A 142 11.49 6.84 3.44
CA ARG A 142 11.85 7.71 2.32
C ARG A 142 13.35 7.68 2.04
N LYS A 143 14.18 7.76 3.07
CA LYS A 143 15.64 7.69 2.95
C LYS A 143 16.05 6.37 2.28
N ARG A 144 15.57 5.23 2.76
CA ARG A 144 15.88 3.91 2.20
C ARG A 144 15.33 3.71 0.79
N GLN A 145 14.16 4.28 0.49
CA GLN A 145 13.58 4.25 -0.85
C GLN A 145 14.45 4.97 -1.88
N LEU A 146 15.00 6.14 -1.53
CA LEU A 146 15.85 6.91 -2.43
C LEU A 146 17.24 6.29 -2.66
N GLU A 147 17.64 5.29 -1.86
CA GLU A 147 18.84 4.47 -2.08
C GLU A 147 18.61 3.38 -3.16
N ALA A 148 17.35 3.07 -3.52
CA ALA A 148 17.04 2.10 -4.55
C ALA A 148 17.34 2.65 -5.95
N HIS A 149 17.91 1.82 -6.83
CA HIS A 149 18.25 2.22 -8.22
C HIS A 149 17.02 2.61 -9.05
N VAL A 150 15.89 1.95 -8.85
CA VAL A 150 14.64 2.23 -9.57
C VAL A 150 13.54 2.63 -8.61
N ASN A 151 12.89 3.74 -8.91
CA ASN A 151 11.67 4.18 -8.23
C ASN A 151 10.52 4.34 -9.24
N GLN A 152 9.29 4.21 -8.76
CA GLN A 152 8.08 4.45 -9.54
C GLN A 152 7.22 5.51 -8.83
N SER A 153 6.59 6.41 -9.59
CA SER A 153 5.79 7.49 -9.01
C SER A 153 4.51 7.72 -9.81
N ASP A 154 3.46 8.11 -9.09
CA ASP A 154 2.16 8.49 -9.66
C ASP A 154 1.41 9.37 -8.64
N GLU A 155 0.34 10.06 -9.06
CA GLU A 155 -0.47 10.88 -8.18
C GLU A 155 -1.96 10.79 -8.49
N THR A 156 -2.79 11.07 -7.48
CA THR A 156 -4.24 11.11 -7.63
C THR A 156 -4.83 12.35 -6.95
N PRO A 157 -5.85 12.99 -7.53
CA PRO A 157 -6.48 14.13 -6.89
C PRO A 157 -7.15 13.74 -5.56
N VAL A 158 -7.12 14.65 -4.59
CA VAL A 158 -7.82 14.56 -3.31
C VAL A 158 -8.44 15.91 -2.96
N ASP A 159 -9.62 15.89 -2.33
CA ASP A 159 -10.29 17.10 -1.89
C ASP A 159 -10.01 17.32 -0.39
N VAL A 160 -9.34 18.44 -0.08
CA VAL A 160 -9.08 18.89 1.30
C VAL A 160 -9.85 20.17 1.55
N ILE A 161 -10.80 20.14 2.50
CA ILE A 161 -11.78 21.22 2.70
C ILE A 161 -11.10 22.52 3.16
N HIS A 162 -10.23 22.42 4.17
CA HIS A 162 -9.55 23.56 4.78
C HIS A 162 -8.05 23.59 4.41
N ASP A 163 -7.75 23.74 3.13
CA ASP A 163 -6.36 23.84 2.64
C ASP A 163 -5.90 25.28 2.39
N GLY A 164 -6.75 26.26 2.69
CA GLY A 164 -6.48 27.69 2.52
C GLY A 164 -6.74 28.21 1.11
N ARG A 165 -7.33 27.41 0.21
CA ARG A 165 -7.67 27.77 -1.17
C ARG A 165 -9.18 27.81 -1.39
N PRO A 166 -9.68 28.38 -2.51
CA PRO A 166 -11.10 28.37 -2.84
C PRO A 166 -11.68 26.94 -2.89
N ALA A 167 -12.95 26.80 -2.50
CA ALA A 167 -13.67 25.53 -2.55
C ALA A 167 -13.62 24.90 -3.95
N GLY A 168 -13.40 23.59 -4.02
CA GLY A 168 -13.23 22.85 -5.28
C GLY A 168 -11.81 22.85 -5.84
N SER A 169 -10.84 23.50 -5.17
CA SER A 169 -9.42 23.37 -5.51
C SER A 169 -8.96 21.95 -5.31
N LYS A 170 -8.30 21.36 -6.33
CA LYS A 170 -7.77 20.01 -6.25
C LYS A 170 -6.40 20.01 -5.60
N SER A 171 -6.25 19.19 -4.57
CA SER A 171 -4.97 18.75 -4.01
C SER A 171 -4.62 17.37 -4.56
N TYR A 172 -3.45 16.86 -4.24
CA TYR A 172 -2.96 15.58 -4.76
C TYR A 172 -2.35 14.74 -3.65
N MET A 173 -2.62 13.46 -3.72
CA MET A 173 -1.89 12.43 -3.00
C MET A 173 -0.93 11.78 -3.99
N TRP A 174 0.36 11.95 -3.76
CA TRP A 174 1.44 11.32 -4.51
C TRP A 174 1.77 9.98 -3.87
N VAL A 175 2.25 9.04 -4.67
CA VAL A 175 2.85 7.81 -4.21
C VAL A 175 4.20 7.63 -4.87
N HIS A 176 5.17 7.24 -4.07
CA HIS A 176 6.53 6.92 -4.48
C HIS A 176 6.83 5.51 -3.99
N ILE A 177 7.26 4.62 -4.86
CA ILE A 177 7.54 3.23 -4.50
C ILE A 177 8.90 2.80 -5.03
N THR A 178 9.57 1.89 -4.35
CA THR A 178 10.72 1.17 -4.92
C THR A 178 10.28 0.39 -6.16
N GLY A 179 11.14 0.27 -7.16
CA GLY A 179 10.83 -0.44 -8.39
C GLY A 179 10.31 -1.87 -8.15
N GLU A 180 9.25 -2.26 -8.86
CA GLU A 180 8.61 -3.58 -8.70
C GLU A 180 9.59 -4.75 -8.96
N LEU A 181 10.62 -4.53 -9.77
CA LEU A 181 11.66 -5.52 -10.12
C LEU A 181 12.98 -5.28 -9.37
N SER A 182 13.00 -4.34 -8.43
CA SER A 182 14.19 -4.05 -7.63
C SER A 182 14.47 -5.18 -6.64
N PRO A 183 15.75 -5.52 -6.38
CA PRO A 183 16.14 -6.52 -5.40
C PRO A 183 15.95 -6.05 -3.93
N VAL A 184 15.69 -4.75 -3.73
CA VAL A 184 15.47 -4.21 -2.38
C VAL A 184 14.03 -4.46 -1.90
N PRO A 185 13.78 -4.48 -0.58
CA PRO A 185 12.44 -4.63 -0.04
C PRO A 185 11.47 -3.56 -0.60
N PRO A 186 10.19 -3.90 -0.82
CA PRO A 186 9.21 -2.94 -1.29
C PRO A 186 8.95 -1.86 -0.23
N ILE A 187 9.12 -0.59 -0.62
CA ILE A 187 8.84 0.59 0.18
C ILE A 187 7.84 1.45 -0.59
N ILE A 188 6.76 1.85 0.08
CA ILE A 188 5.69 2.65 -0.49
C ILE A 188 5.51 3.89 0.39
N VAL A 189 5.79 5.06 -0.17
CA VAL A 189 5.66 6.35 0.53
C VAL A 189 4.60 7.20 -0.15
N TYR A 190 3.63 7.68 0.64
CA TYR A 190 2.65 8.66 0.18
C TYR A 190 3.04 10.04 0.66
N GLU A 191 2.74 11.03 -0.16
CA GLU A 191 2.96 12.44 0.14
C GLU A 191 1.74 13.26 -0.28
N TYR A 192 1.23 14.10 0.62
CA TYR A 192 0.18 15.06 0.29
C TYR A 192 0.79 16.36 -0.24
N GLN A 193 0.23 16.86 -1.36
CA GLN A 193 0.63 18.15 -1.91
C GLN A 193 -0.60 18.96 -2.38
N LYS A 194 -0.56 20.28 -2.14
CA LYS A 194 -1.67 21.18 -2.54
C LYS A 194 -1.86 21.30 -4.04
N THR A 195 -0.84 21.04 -4.83
CA THR A 195 -0.86 21.20 -6.29
C THR A 195 -0.22 20.01 -6.98
N ARG A 196 -0.34 19.96 -8.31
CA ARG A 196 0.35 18.99 -9.18
C ARG A 196 1.61 19.61 -9.80
N HIS A 197 2.25 20.57 -9.13
CA HIS A 197 3.42 21.26 -9.67
C HIS A 197 4.66 20.37 -9.66
N SER A 198 5.54 20.53 -10.67
CA SER A 198 6.79 19.74 -10.78
C SER A 198 7.79 19.95 -9.64
N ASP A 199 7.64 21.04 -8.88
CA ASP A 199 8.53 21.31 -7.72
C ASP A 199 8.36 20.28 -6.59
N HIS A 200 7.17 19.64 -6.47
CA HIS A 200 6.95 18.62 -5.46
C HIS A 200 7.78 17.36 -5.70
N PRO A 201 7.65 16.65 -6.84
CA PRO A 201 8.52 15.52 -7.10
C PRO A 201 9.98 15.92 -7.26
N LYS A 202 10.30 17.16 -7.72
CA LYS A 202 11.66 17.66 -7.73
C LYS A 202 12.28 17.74 -6.33
N ALA A 203 11.53 18.26 -5.34
CA ALA A 203 11.98 18.30 -3.96
C ALA A 203 12.09 16.90 -3.34
N TYR A 204 11.20 15.97 -3.73
CA TYR A 204 11.24 14.59 -3.28
C TYR A 204 12.50 13.86 -3.77
N TYR A 205 12.81 13.96 -5.06
CA TYR A 205 13.88 13.22 -5.75
C TYR A 205 15.19 14.00 -5.87
N LYS A 206 15.39 15.13 -5.14
CA LYS A 206 16.57 15.99 -5.27
C LYS A 206 17.90 15.27 -5.06
N ASP A 207 17.93 14.25 -4.20
CA ASP A 207 19.11 13.47 -3.84
C ASP A 207 19.07 12.05 -4.42
N PHE A 208 18.15 11.77 -5.36
CA PHE A 208 17.99 10.48 -5.99
C PHE A 208 18.92 10.35 -7.20
N ASP A 209 19.60 9.21 -7.31
CA ASP A 209 20.44 8.83 -8.46
C ASP A 209 19.96 7.48 -9.00
N GLY A 210 19.23 7.50 -10.11
CA GLY A 210 18.64 6.30 -10.68
C GLY A 210 17.55 6.54 -11.69
N VAL A 211 16.72 5.53 -11.93
CA VAL A 211 15.62 5.56 -12.90
C VAL A 211 14.28 5.77 -12.20
N LEU A 212 13.54 6.77 -12.66
CA LEU A 212 12.18 7.06 -12.22
C LEU A 212 11.16 6.65 -13.28
N MET A 213 10.37 5.60 -13.02
CA MET A 213 9.28 5.14 -13.88
C MET A 213 8.00 5.92 -13.59
N THR A 214 7.39 6.52 -14.63
CA THR A 214 6.21 7.37 -14.51
C THR A 214 5.20 7.16 -15.66
N ASP A 215 4.12 7.94 -15.66
CA ASP A 215 3.10 7.92 -16.71
C ASP A 215 3.46 8.72 -17.99
N GLY A 216 4.60 9.41 -17.99
CA GLY A 216 5.09 10.21 -19.12
C GLY A 216 4.51 11.63 -19.18
N LEU A 217 4.04 12.18 -18.06
CA LEU A 217 3.68 13.58 -17.98
C LEU A 217 4.93 14.48 -18.06
N GLU A 218 4.77 15.65 -18.70
CA GLU A 218 5.85 16.62 -18.91
C GLU A 218 6.56 17.05 -17.61
N GLN A 219 5.85 17.06 -16.50
CA GLN A 219 6.44 17.37 -15.19
C GLN A 219 7.55 16.41 -14.79
N TYR A 220 7.46 15.12 -15.17
CA TYR A 220 8.49 14.13 -14.88
C TYR A 220 9.66 14.23 -15.86
N HIS A 221 9.43 14.52 -17.13
CA HIS A 221 10.50 14.82 -18.10
C HIS A 221 11.29 16.07 -17.68
N LYS A 222 10.63 17.04 -17.03
CA LYS A 222 11.31 18.20 -16.46
C LYS A 222 12.24 17.81 -15.33
N LEU A 223 11.92 16.78 -14.52
CA LEU A 223 12.81 16.30 -13.46
C LEU A 223 14.15 15.82 -14.03
N GLU A 224 14.13 15.01 -15.09
CA GLU A 224 15.37 14.54 -15.75
C GLU A 224 16.23 15.70 -16.28
N ARG A 225 15.60 16.75 -16.79
CA ARG A 225 16.32 17.95 -17.22
C ARG A 225 16.90 18.77 -16.08
N ASP A 226 16.22 18.79 -14.93
CA ASP A 226 16.56 19.64 -13.79
C ASP A 226 17.45 18.94 -12.75
N LEU A 227 17.47 17.60 -12.70
CA LEU A 227 18.19 16.78 -11.72
C LEU A 227 19.16 15.85 -12.46
N THR A 228 20.45 16.00 -12.24
CA THR A 228 21.51 15.29 -12.98
C THR A 228 21.53 13.77 -12.73
N GLY A 229 21.03 13.30 -11.59
CA GLY A 229 20.99 11.88 -11.22
C GLY A 229 19.74 11.14 -11.68
N VAL A 230 18.70 11.84 -12.14
CA VAL A 230 17.42 11.23 -12.47
C VAL A 230 17.31 10.93 -13.96
N LYS A 231 17.08 9.67 -14.32
CA LYS A 231 16.66 9.25 -15.64
C LYS A 231 15.19 8.87 -15.62
N ASN A 232 14.36 9.48 -16.49
CA ASN A 232 12.95 9.15 -16.58
C ASN A 232 12.70 7.94 -17.48
N ALA A 233 11.77 7.06 -17.08
CA ALA A 233 11.23 5.97 -17.90
C ALA A 233 9.71 6.08 -17.96
N ASN A 234 9.11 5.74 -19.10
CA ASN A 234 7.69 5.87 -19.31
C ASN A 234 6.96 4.52 -19.39
N CYS A 235 5.72 4.56 -18.94
CA CYS A 235 4.82 3.41 -18.82
C CYS A 235 4.27 2.96 -20.18
N MET A 236 4.59 1.74 -20.62
CA MET A 236 4.04 1.14 -21.83
C MET A 236 2.51 0.87 -21.71
N ALA A 237 1.98 0.69 -20.49
CA ALA A 237 0.54 0.53 -20.28
C ALA A 237 -0.25 1.80 -20.67
N HIS A 238 0.34 3.00 -20.55
CA HIS A 238 -0.26 4.23 -21.03
C HIS A 238 -0.30 4.29 -22.56
N ALA A 239 0.77 3.90 -23.23
CA ALA A 239 0.79 3.73 -24.69
C ALA A 239 -0.31 2.77 -25.16
N ARG A 240 -0.42 1.59 -24.50
CA ARG A 240 -1.47 0.59 -24.76
C ARG A 240 -2.88 1.17 -24.56
N ARG A 241 -3.08 1.98 -23.53
CA ARG A 241 -4.39 2.59 -23.19
C ARG A 241 -4.94 3.47 -24.30
N HIS A 242 -4.11 4.22 -25.02
CA HIS A 242 -4.51 5.03 -26.17
C HIS A 242 -5.14 4.15 -27.27
N PHE A 243 -4.51 3.05 -27.65
CA PHE A 243 -5.03 2.13 -28.65
C PHE A 243 -6.28 1.38 -28.17
N ALA A 244 -6.34 1.00 -26.89
CA ALA A 244 -7.55 0.41 -26.31
C ALA A 244 -8.76 1.38 -26.33
N ASN A 245 -8.53 2.66 -26.07
CA ASN A 245 -9.54 3.70 -26.18
C ASN A 245 -9.98 3.90 -27.64
N ALA A 246 -9.06 3.83 -28.61
CA ALA A 246 -9.38 3.88 -30.02
C ALA A 246 -10.32 2.73 -30.44
N ILE A 247 -10.09 1.50 -29.95
CA ILE A 247 -11.00 0.37 -30.19
C ILE A 247 -12.39 0.64 -29.58
N LYS A 248 -12.46 1.15 -28.33
CA LYS A 248 -13.75 1.51 -27.72
C LYS A 248 -14.50 2.57 -28.53
N ALA A 249 -13.79 3.55 -29.12
CA ALA A 249 -14.37 4.59 -29.96
C ALA A 249 -14.93 4.08 -31.30
N ILE A 250 -14.47 2.93 -31.82
CA ILE A 250 -15.03 2.28 -32.99
C ILE A 250 -16.49 1.84 -32.76
N GLY A 251 -16.86 1.60 -31.49
CA GLY A 251 -18.22 1.24 -31.09
C GLY A 251 -18.65 -0.17 -31.53
N LYS A 252 -19.95 -0.34 -31.88
CA LYS A 252 -20.53 -1.62 -32.33
C LYS A 252 -20.13 -1.90 -33.78
N SER A 253 -18.93 -2.42 -34.02
CA SER A 253 -18.42 -2.86 -35.32
C SER A 253 -18.29 -4.37 -35.37
N THR A 254 -18.19 -4.93 -36.59
CA THR A 254 -17.95 -6.35 -36.76
C THR A 254 -16.57 -6.72 -36.24
N PRO A 255 -16.34 -7.93 -35.68
CA PRO A 255 -15.01 -8.39 -35.22
C PRO A 255 -13.94 -8.18 -36.29
N LYS A 256 -14.24 -8.50 -37.57
CA LYS A 256 -13.31 -8.33 -38.68
C LYS A 256 -12.91 -6.88 -38.93
N ALA A 257 -13.79 -5.90 -38.74
CA ALA A 257 -13.49 -4.49 -38.89
C ALA A 257 -12.58 -3.99 -37.75
N VAL A 258 -12.80 -4.48 -36.52
CA VAL A 258 -11.93 -4.19 -35.36
C VAL A 258 -10.53 -4.75 -35.60
N GLU A 259 -10.41 -6.03 -35.97
CA GLU A 259 -9.14 -6.72 -36.19
C GLU A 259 -8.30 -6.11 -37.32
N SER A 260 -8.94 -5.57 -38.33
CA SER A 260 -8.26 -4.89 -39.45
C SER A 260 -7.72 -3.51 -39.07
N SER A 261 -8.20 -2.91 -37.97
CA SER A 261 -7.82 -1.56 -37.55
C SER A 261 -6.34 -1.46 -37.12
N VAL A 262 -5.75 -0.27 -37.34
CA VAL A 262 -4.39 0.04 -36.87
C VAL A 262 -4.30 -0.09 -35.35
N ALA A 263 -5.32 0.37 -34.62
CA ALA A 263 -5.34 0.30 -33.15
C ALA A 263 -5.29 -1.16 -32.65
N TYR A 264 -6.02 -2.08 -33.26
CA TYR A 264 -5.98 -3.50 -32.91
C TYR A 264 -4.60 -4.12 -33.19
N LYS A 265 -4.04 -3.83 -34.39
CA LYS A 265 -2.68 -4.29 -34.75
C LYS A 265 -1.61 -3.77 -33.80
N ALA A 266 -1.76 -2.54 -33.27
CA ALA A 266 -0.90 -2.01 -32.23
C ALA A 266 -1.03 -2.79 -30.91
N LEU A 267 -2.28 -3.07 -30.47
CA LEU A 267 -2.53 -3.85 -29.25
C LEU A 267 -1.95 -5.26 -29.32
N VAL A 268 -2.04 -5.93 -30.48
CA VAL A 268 -1.45 -7.28 -30.68
C VAL A 268 0.07 -7.23 -30.51
N ARG A 269 0.75 -6.22 -31.13
CA ARG A 269 2.20 -6.06 -31.00
C ARG A 269 2.65 -5.76 -29.57
N ILE A 270 1.96 -4.83 -28.90
CA ILE A 270 2.23 -4.54 -27.51
C ILE A 270 1.96 -5.77 -26.64
N GLY A 271 0.87 -6.54 -26.93
CA GLY A 271 0.57 -7.79 -26.24
C GLY A 271 1.71 -8.79 -26.32
N ALA A 272 2.27 -9.01 -27.49
CA ALA A 272 3.41 -9.92 -27.69
C ALA A 272 4.66 -9.50 -26.86
N ILE A 273 4.91 -8.19 -26.72
CA ILE A 273 5.97 -7.66 -25.85
C ILE A 273 5.68 -8.01 -24.38
N TYR A 274 4.44 -7.79 -23.92
CA TYR A 274 4.03 -8.10 -22.53
C TYR A 274 4.07 -9.60 -22.23
N ASP A 275 3.71 -10.45 -23.18
CA ASP A 275 3.73 -11.90 -22.99
C ASP A 275 5.15 -12.42 -22.74
N LEU A 276 6.14 -11.90 -23.49
CA LEU A 276 7.55 -12.20 -23.25
C LEU A 276 8.05 -11.61 -21.94
N GLU A 277 7.76 -10.35 -21.67
CA GLU A 277 8.17 -9.68 -20.43
C GLU A 277 7.62 -10.39 -19.19
N GLY A 278 6.37 -10.88 -19.26
CA GLY A 278 5.73 -11.64 -18.19
C GLY A 278 6.47 -12.91 -17.79
N ALA A 279 7.17 -13.55 -18.73
CA ALA A 279 7.96 -14.74 -18.48
C ALA A 279 9.30 -14.43 -17.76
N LEU A 280 9.73 -13.17 -17.73
CA LEU A 280 11.02 -12.77 -17.17
C LEU A 280 10.95 -12.32 -15.70
N LYS A 281 9.80 -12.33 -15.07
CA LYS A 281 9.59 -11.75 -13.72
C LYS A 281 10.48 -12.34 -12.64
N GLU A 282 10.71 -13.65 -12.68
CA GLU A 282 11.48 -14.39 -11.68
C GLU A 282 13.00 -14.40 -11.96
N LEU A 283 13.43 -13.82 -13.08
CA LEU A 283 14.87 -13.74 -13.44
C LEU A 283 15.57 -12.63 -12.65
N THR A 284 16.87 -12.79 -12.45
CA THR A 284 17.72 -11.72 -11.93
C THR A 284 17.75 -10.52 -12.90
N PRO A 285 18.10 -9.31 -12.45
CA PRO A 285 18.20 -8.15 -13.33
C PRO A 285 19.12 -8.39 -14.54
N GLU A 286 20.25 -9.06 -14.33
CA GLU A 286 21.22 -9.36 -15.40
C GLU A 286 20.66 -10.35 -16.43
N GLU A 287 20.02 -11.42 -15.95
CA GLU A 287 19.36 -12.41 -16.81
C GLU A 287 18.22 -11.78 -17.59
N ARG A 288 17.40 -10.98 -16.92
CA ARG A 288 16.28 -10.26 -17.52
C ARG A 288 16.76 -9.30 -18.62
N LEU A 289 17.83 -8.53 -18.35
CA LEU A 289 18.41 -7.64 -19.34
C LEU A 289 18.88 -8.40 -20.57
N LYS A 290 19.59 -9.53 -20.40
CA LYS A 290 20.05 -10.38 -21.48
C LYS A 290 18.90 -10.87 -22.35
N GLU A 291 17.83 -11.39 -21.73
CA GLU A 291 16.65 -11.89 -22.45
C GLU A 291 15.88 -10.75 -23.14
N ARG A 292 15.78 -9.58 -22.54
CA ARG A 292 15.19 -8.38 -23.16
C ARG A 292 15.95 -7.98 -24.43
N GLN A 293 17.29 -7.99 -24.40
CA GLN A 293 18.10 -7.67 -25.58
C GLN A 293 17.94 -8.72 -26.70
N ALA A 294 17.81 -10.00 -26.34
CA ALA A 294 17.71 -11.09 -27.31
C ALA A 294 16.30 -11.19 -27.94
N SER A 295 15.25 -11.09 -27.13
CA SER A 295 13.89 -11.49 -27.54
C SER A 295 12.92 -10.31 -27.63
N ILE A 296 13.00 -9.31 -26.76
CA ILE A 296 12.02 -8.23 -26.66
C ILE A 296 12.42 -7.01 -27.50
N LYS A 297 13.69 -6.63 -27.48
CA LYS A 297 14.19 -5.49 -28.24
C LYS A 297 13.86 -5.54 -29.74
N PRO A 298 14.00 -6.68 -30.44
CA PRO A 298 13.61 -6.76 -31.84
C PRO A 298 12.12 -6.45 -32.07
N LEU A 299 11.24 -6.92 -31.19
CA LEU A 299 9.79 -6.65 -31.29
C LEU A 299 9.48 -5.18 -31.03
N VAL A 300 10.14 -4.57 -30.07
CA VAL A 300 9.98 -3.14 -29.77
C VAL A 300 10.45 -2.29 -30.94
N GLU A 301 11.61 -2.60 -31.54
CA GLU A 301 12.13 -1.89 -32.72
C GLU A 301 11.21 -2.08 -33.95
N GLU A 302 10.70 -3.28 -34.17
CA GLU A 302 9.68 -3.54 -35.22
C GLU A 302 8.42 -2.70 -34.97
N PHE A 303 7.91 -2.66 -33.72
CA PHE A 303 6.73 -1.89 -33.38
C PHE A 303 6.90 -0.40 -33.70
N PHE A 304 7.99 0.22 -33.29
CA PHE A 304 8.26 1.63 -33.56
C PHE A 304 8.50 1.90 -35.06
N SER A 305 9.21 1.01 -35.74
CA SER A 305 9.38 1.10 -37.21
C SER A 305 8.04 1.02 -37.94
N TRP A 306 7.15 0.12 -37.50
CA TRP A 306 5.81 0.00 -38.05
C TRP A 306 4.97 1.25 -37.77
N LEU A 307 5.02 1.85 -36.57
CA LEU A 307 4.30 3.11 -36.26
C LEU A 307 4.74 4.26 -37.17
N ARG A 308 6.06 4.41 -37.44
CA ARG A 308 6.56 5.44 -38.36
C ARG A 308 6.06 5.22 -39.78
N LYS A 309 5.96 3.99 -40.26
CA LYS A 309 5.37 3.69 -41.59
C LYS A 309 3.89 4.10 -41.63
N ILE A 310 3.11 3.74 -40.62
CA ILE A 310 1.67 4.13 -40.53
C ILE A 310 1.50 5.66 -40.48
N GLN A 311 2.37 6.37 -39.77
CA GLN A 311 2.35 7.84 -39.71
C GLN A 311 2.70 8.46 -41.06
N ALA A 312 3.70 7.94 -41.77
CA ALA A 312 4.10 8.40 -43.09
C ALA A 312 3.06 8.15 -44.18
N ASP A 313 2.38 7.00 -44.12
CA ASP A 313 1.32 6.65 -45.08
C ASP A 313 0.05 7.49 -44.92
N ARG A 314 -0.06 8.29 -43.86
CA ARG A 314 -1.24 9.12 -43.55
C ARG A 314 -2.58 8.35 -43.57
N SER A 315 -2.51 7.03 -43.33
CA SER A 315 -3.67 6.15 -43.39
C SER A 315 -4.60 6.28 -42.15
N VAL A 316 -4.16 7.05 -41.14
CA VAL A 316 -4.92 7.32 -39.92
C VAL A 316 -5.37 8.76 -39.89
N LEU A 317 -6.66 8.99 -39.60
CA LEU A 317 -7.24 10.34 -39.51
C LEU A 317 -6.54 11.17 -38.45
N PRO A 318 -6.07 12.40 -38.79
CA PRO A 318 -5.50 13.32 -37.81
C PRO A 318 -6.50 13.56 -36.65
N LYS A 319 -5.99 13.68 -35.43
CA LYS A 319 -6.78 13.87 -34.18
C LYS A 319 -7.67 12.71 -33.76
N SER A 320 -7.67 11.57 -34.49
CA SER A 320 -8.33 10.35 -34.01
C SER A 320 -7.62 9.78 -32.77
N GLU A 321 -8.31 8.95 -31.98
CA GLU A 321 -7.68 8.27 -30.81
C GLU A 321 -6.50 7.38 -31.23
N THR A 322 -6.57 6.76 -32.42
CA THR A 322 -5.43 6.02 -32.98
C THR A 322 -4.24 6.92 -33.28
N ALA A 323 -4.46 8.11 -33.90
CA ALA A 323 -3.39 9.06 -34.16
C ALA A 323 -2.75 9.58 -32.88
N LYS A 324 -3.55 9.83 -31.82
CA LYS A 324 -3.02 10.20 -30.51
C LYS A 324 -2.12 9.12 -29.93
N GLY A 325 -2.51 7.84 -30.06
CA GLY A 325 -1.69 6.71 -29.61
C GLY A 325 -0.37 6.59 -30.37
N ILE A 326 -0.38 6.78 -31.70
CA ILE A 326 0.82 6.76 -32.54
C ILE A 326 1.76 7.89 -32.13
N ASN A 327 1.25 9.12 -32.05
CA ASN A 327 2.04 10.29 -31.68
C ASN A 327 2.63 10.13 -30.28
N TYR A 328 1.81 9.72 -29.28
CA TYR A 328 2.30 9.44 -27.93
C TYR A 328 3.49 8.46 -27.94
N CYS A 329 3.35 7.33 -28.66
CA CYS A 329 4.43 6.36 -28.73
C CYS A 329 5.70 6.94 -29.36
N LEU A 330 5.58 7.67 -30.49
CA LEU A 330 6.72 8.20 -31.21
C LEU A 330 7.38 9.37 -30.46
N ASP A 331 6.60 10.24 -29.84
CA ASP A 331 7.10 11.36 -29.03
C ASP A 331 7.79 10.89 -27.75
N GLN A 332 7.38 9.73 -27.23
CA GLN A 332 7.89 9.16 -25.98
C GLN A 332 8.82 7.95 -26.19
N GLU A 333 9.25 7.68 -27.43
CA GLU A 333 9.99 6.47 -27.78
C GLU A 333 11.22 6.24 -26.92
N GLU A 334 12.02 7.29 -26.69
CA GLU A 334 13.24 7.21 -25.88
C GLU A 334 12.95 6.72 -24.45
N TYR A 335 11.94 7.30 -23.82
CA TYR A 335 11.53 6.96 -22.46
C TYR A 335 10.85 5.59 -22.37
N LEU A 336 10.06 5.21 -23.38
CA LEU A 336 9.40 3.90 -23.46
C LEU A 336 10.38 2.75 -23.68
N LYS A 337 11.59 3.03 -24.13
CA LYS A 337 12.66 2.04 -24.38
C LYS A 337 13.64 1.89 -23.23
N VAL A 338 13.58 2.70 -22.18
CA VAL A 338 14.54 2.67 -21.07
C VAL A 338 14.64 1.28 -20.43
N PHE A 339 13.52 0.57 -20.26
CA PHE A 339 13.48 -0.78 -19.68
C PHE A 339 14.32 -1.80 -20.46
N LEU A 340 14.59 -1.56 -21.74
CA LEU A 340 15.44 -2.42 -22.57
C LEU A 340 16.92 -2.34 -22.20
N SER A 341 17.35 -1.24 -21.57
CA SER A 341 18.76 -1.03 -21.20
C SER A 341 19.08 -1.36 -19.74
N ASP A 342 18.06 -1.74 -18.95
CA ASP A 342 18.21 -1.96 -17.52
C ASP A 342 17.23 -3.05 -17.04
N GLY A 343 17.76 -4.10 -16.41
CA GLY A 343 16.98 -5.24 -15.96
C GLY A 343 16.10 -4.97 -14.73
N GLU A 344 16.37 -3.91 -13.97
CA GLU A 344 15.54 -3.52 -12.82
C GLU A 344 14.35 -2.63 -13.21
N VAL A 345 14.43 -1.93 -14.35
CA VAL A 345 13.38 -1.02 -14.80
C VAL A 345 12.17 -1.82 -15.30
N PRO A 346 10.96 -1.67 -14.71
CA PRO A 346 9.76 -2.34 -15.20
C PRO A 346 9.29 -1.77 -16.54
N ILE A 347 8.54 -2.55 -17.31
CA ILE A 347 7.96 -2.09 -18.59
C ILE A 347 6.84 -1.06 -18.39
N ASP A 348 6.22 -1.03 -17.20
CA ASP A 348 5.13 -0.12 -16.91
C ASP A 348 5.10 0.36 -15.45
N ASN A 349 4.21 1.32 -15.18
CA ASN A 349 4.01 1.95 -13.88
C ASN A 349 2.79 1.39 -13.12
N LEU A 350 2.31 0.18 -13.45
CA LEU A 350 1.10 -0.37 -12.84
C LEU A 350 1.25 -0.63 -11.34
N ALA A 351 2.47 -0.81 -10.82
CA ALA A 351 2.71 -0.99 -9.39
C ALA A 351 2.32 0.26 -8.59
N SER A 352 2.70 1.47 -9.06
CA SER A 352 2.28 2.73 -8.41
C SER A 352 0.77 2.96 -8.54
N GLU A 353 0.16 2.65 -9.70
CA GLU A 353 -1.29 2.70 -9.88
C GLU A 353 -2.02 1.75 -8.90
N ARG A 354 -1.47 0.54 -8.66
CA ARG A 354 -2.00 -0.41 -7.67
C ARG A 354 -1.90 0.13 -6.24
N ALA A 355 -0.77 0.75 -5.88
CA ALA A 355 -0.60 1.40 -4.59
C ALA A 355 -1.64 2.52 -4.38
N LEU A 356 -1.80 3.43 -5.34
CA LEU A 356 -2.83 4.47 -5.28
C LEU A 356 -4.26 3.93 -5.15
N ARG A 357 -4.51 2.70 -5.60
CA ARG A 357 -5.86 2.10 -5.56
C ARG A 357 -6.39 1.96 -4.14
N THR A 358 -5.55 1.59 -3.16
CA THR A 358 -5.94 1.52 -1.75
C THR A 358 -6.43 2.87 -1.23
N PHE A 359 -5.66 3.94 -1.49
CA PHE A 359 -6.07 5.30 -1.14
C PHE A 359 -7.37 5.71 -1.82
N THR A 360 -7.51 5.44 -3.12
CA THR A 360 -8.71 5.83 -3.89
C THR A 360 -9.97 5.09 -3.46
N ILE A 361 -9.86 3.84 -3.01
CA ILE A 361 -10.98 3.09 -2.40
C ILE A 361 -11.41 3.75 -1.10
N GLY A 362 -10.46 4.05 -0.22
CA GLY A 362 -10.73 4.77 1.01
C GLY A 362 -11.39 6.13 0.74
N ARG A 363 -10.81 6.92 -0.16
CA ARG A 363 -11.38 8.23 -0.58
C ARG A 363 -12.84 8.12 -1.02
N LYS A 364 -13.24 7.09 -1.74
CA LYS A 364 -14.65 6.88 -2.13
C LYS A 364 -15.59 6.68 -0.94
N ASN A 365 -15.09 6.23 0.21
CA ASN A 365 -15.88 6.02 1.42
C ASN A 365 -16.04 7.29 2.29
N TRP A 366 -15.00 8.12 2.40
CA TRP A 366 -15.05 9.36 3.20
C TRP A 366 -15.09 10.64 2.38
N MET A 367 -14.96 10.58 1.05
CA MET A 367 -15.08 11.64 0.04
C MET A 367 -14.03 12.74 0.17
N THR A 368 -13.92 13.40 1.31
CA THR A 368 -13.05 14.55 1.56
C THR A 368 -12.18 14.35 2.81
N ILE A 369 -11.08 15.08 2.89
CA ILE A 369 -10.27 15.24 4.09
C ILE A 369 -10.50 16.64 4.63
N ASN A 370 -10.65 16.78 5.96
CA ASN A 370 -11.06 18.04 6.54
C ASN A 370 -9.95 19.11 6.52
N THR A 371 -8.71 18.72 6.82
CA THR A 371 -7.56 19.64 7.00
C THR A 371 -6.30 19.14 6.31
N VAL A 372 -5.36 20.04 6.02
CA VAL A 372 -4.01 19.70 5.54
C VAL A 372 -3.32 18.74 6.51
N ARG A 373 -3.32 19.04 7.81
CA ARG A 373 -2.75 18.17 8.85
C ARG A 373 -3.32 16.75 8.82
N GLY A 374 -4.63 16.60 8.54
CA GLY A 374 -5.26 15.29 8.36
C GLY A 374 -4.87 14.60 7.06
N ALA A 375 -4.53 15.35 6.01
CA ALA A 375 -4.04 14.81 4.75
C ALA A 375 -2.59 14.30 4.90
N ASP A 376 -1.72 15.07 5.56
CA ASP A 376 -0.35 14.67 5.89
C ASP A 376 -0.34 13.42 6.78
N ALA A 377 -1.16 13.42 7.84
CA ALA A 377 -1.29 12.23 8.68
C ALA A 377 -1.78 11.00 7.92
N SER A 378 -2.71 11.18 6.98
CA SER A 378 -3.17 10.08 6.12
C SER A 378 -2.06 9.57 5.21
N ALA A 379 -1.25 10.45 4.63
CA ALA A 379 -0.10 10.07 3.80
C ALA A 379 0.90 9.22 4.61
N ILE A 380 1.29 9.67 5.80
CA ILE A 380 2.20 8.95 6.70
C ILE A 380 1.65 7.55 7.04
N ILE A 381 0.37 7.46 7.45
CA ILE A 381 -0.24 6.19 7.85
C ILE A 381 -0.36 5.23 6.66
N TYR A 382 -0.77 5.72 5.48
CA TYR A 382 -0.79 4.89 4.27
C TYR A 382 0.61 4.39 3.90
N SER A 383 1.64 5.21 4.05
CA SER A 383 3.03 4.82 3.81
C SER A 383 3.41 3.59 4.65
N VAL A 384 3.20 3.67 5.95
CA VAL A 384 3.55 2.58 6.87
C VAL A 384 2.68 1.34 6.64
N THR A 385 1.36 1.50 6.49
CA THR A 385 0.44 0.37 6.32
C THR A 385 0.60 -0.34 4.99
N GLU A 386 0.82 0.38 3.89
CA GLU A 386 1.00 -0.24 2.57
C GLU A 386 2.39 -0.86 2.42
N THR A 387 3.43 -0.25 3.01
CA THR A 387 4.77 -0.88 3.07
C THR A 387 4.73 -2.16 3.90
N ALA A 388 4.06 -2.15 5.05
CA ALA A 388 3.88 -3.37 5.85
C ALA A 388 3.16 -4.47 5.05
N ARG A 389 2.09 -4.11 4.33
CA ARG A 389 1.35 -5.05 3.47
C ARG A 389 2.21 -5.64 2.36
N ALA A 390 3.05 -4.82 1.74
CA ALA A 390 3.95 -5.21 0.65
C ALA A 390 5.08 -6.14 1.13
N ASN A 391 5.45 -6.05 2.42
CA ASN A 391 6.41 -6.94 3.08
C ASN A 391 5.74 -8.13 3.80
N ASP A 392 4.55 -8.57 3.36
CA ASP A 392 3.82 -9.73 3.89
C ASP A 392 3.46 -9.67 5.37
N LEU A 393 3.39 -8.46 5.96
CA LEU A 393 3.00 -8.29 7.34
C LEU A 393 1.48 -8.26 7.52
N ASN A 394 1.00 -8.72 8.66
CA ASN A 394 -0.33 -8.46 9.17
C ASN A 394 -0.34 -7.04 9.75
N VAL A 395 -1.00 -6.12 9.05
CA VAL A 395 -0.93 -4.69 9.36
C VAL A 395 -1.37 -4.37 10.79
N TYR A 396 -2.41 -5.03 11.32
CA TYR A 396 -2.85 -4.81 12.69
C TYR A 396 -1.78 -5.19 13.72
N TYR A 397 -1.23 -6.39 13.63
CA TYR A 397 -0.22 -6.86 14.58
C TYR A 397 1.09 -6.08 14.45
N TYR A 398 1.50 -5.76 13.23
CA TYR A 398 2.66 -4.92 13.00
C TYR A 398 2.47 -3.51 13.58
N MET A 399 1.34 -2.85 13.33
CA MET A 399 1.07 -1.51 13.89
C MET A 399 1.00 -1.53 15.41
N LYS A 400 0.38 -2.56 16.01
CA LYS A 400 0.36 -2.74 17.46
C LYS A 400 1.78 -2.87 18.02
N TYR A 401 2.60 -3.73 17.44
CA TYR A 401 4.00 -3.92 17.83
C TYR A 401 4.78 -2.61 17.65
N LEU A 402 4.75 -2.01 16.47
CA LEU A 402 5.44 -0.77 16.15
C LEU A 402 5.11 0.34 17.15
N LEU A 403 3.83 0.60 17.41
CA LEU A 403 3.40 1.64 18.34
C LEU A 403 3.78 1.32 19.80
N THR A 404 3.82 0.04 20.18
CA THR A 404 4.28 -0.37 21.51
C THR A 404 5.74 -0.02 21.69
N GLU A 405 6.61 -0.41 20.76
CA GLU A 405 8.05 -0.13 20.82
C GLU A 405 8.34 1.36 20.71
N LEU A 406 7.69 2.07 19.76
CA LEU A 406 7.88 3.51 19.60
C LEU A 406 7.50 4.32 20.85
N THR A 407 6.50 3.87 21.62
CA THR A 407 6.11 4.53 22.87
C THR A 407 7.25 4.49 23.91
N GLN A 408 8.13 3.49 23.85
CA GLN A 408 9.26 3.34 24.77
C GLN A 408 10.48 4.17 24.35
N VAL A 409 10.70 4.36 23.04
CA VAL A 409 11.95 4.96 22.51
C VAL A 409 11.79 6.41 22.06
N VAL A 410 10.55 6.88 21.85
CA VAL A 410 10.30 8.27 21.43
C VAL A 410 10.66 9.26 22.54
N ARG A 411 11.50 10.26 22.24
CA ARG A 411 11.87 11.31 23.16
C ARG A 411 10.75 12.33 23.35
N ALA A 412 10.91 13.19 24.36
CA ALA A 412 9.93 14.26 24.65
C ALA A 412 9.70 15.21 23.46
N ASP A 413 10.74 15.49 22.68
CA ASP A 413 10.69 16.30 21.46
C ASP A 413 10.16 15.57 20.21
N GLY A 414 9.82 14.28 20.34
CA GLY A 414 9.34 13.44 19.25
C GLY A 414 10.45 12.81 18.39
N SER A 415 11.74 13.05 18.70
CA SER A 415 12.85 12.44 17.98
C SER A 415 13.06 10.98 18.38
N ILE A 416 13.59 10.19 17.45
CA ILE A 416 13.97 8.78 17.64
C ILE A 416 15.29 8.58 16.89
N ASP A 417 16.23 7.85 17.48
CA ASP A 417 17.48 7.52 16.80
C ASP A 417 17.24 6.50 15.69
N GLU A 418 17.89 6.66 14.54
CA GLU A 418 17.77 5.73 13.40
C GLU A 418 18.08 4.28 13.78
N LYS A 419 19.06 4.06 14.66
CA LYS A 419 19.41 2.72 15.17
C LYS A 419 18.28 2.02 15.93
N ASP A 420 17.37 2.79 16.55
CA ASP A 420 16.23 2.28 17.29
C ASP A 420 15.03 2.05 16.35
N LEU A 421 15.01 2.70 15.18
CA LEU A 421 13.99 2.54 14.14
C LEU A 421 14.28 1.33 13.23
N GLU A 422 15.53 1.09 12.84
CA GLU A 422 15.88 0.04 11.86
C GLU A 422 15.32 -1.35 12.22
N PRO A 423 15.38 -1.83 13.48
CA PRO A 423 14.78 -3.13 13.84
C PRO A 423 13.26 -3.16 13.71
N LEU A 424 12.60 -1.99 13.71
CA LEU A 424 11.14 -1.86 13.67
C LEU A 424 10.59 -1.71 12.25
N MET A 425 11.46 -1.53 11.24
CA MET A 425 11.03 -1.29 9.87
C MET A 425 10.29 -2.49 9.26
N PRO A 426 9.33 -2.27 8.32
CA PRO A 426 8.51 -3.36 7.77
C PRO A 426 9.28 -4.49 7.10
N TRP A 427 10.51 -4.26 6.68
CA TRP A 427 11.42 -5.24 6.06
C TRP A 427 12.41 -5.87 7.04
N SER A 428 12.38 -5.46 8.32
CA SER A 428 13.31 -5.99 9.32
C SER A 428 13.08 -7.48 9.58
N LYS A 429 14.16 -8.23 9.74
CA LYS A 429 14.14 -9.64 10.13
C LYS A 429 13.94 -9.84 11.63
N ASP A 430 14.03 -8.75 12.40
CA ASP A 430 13.91 -8.78 13.88
C ASP A 430 12.45 -8.69 14.34
N LEU A 431 11.50 -8.53 13.41
CA LEU A 431 10.08 -8.44 13.72
C LEU A 431 9.54 -9.75 14.31
N PRO A 432 8.71 -9.68 15.39
CA PRO A 432 8.06 -10.85 15.98
C PRO A 432 7.24 -11.65 14.95
N ALA A 433 7.20 -12.97 15.14
CA ALA A 433 6.48 -13.88 14.24
C ALA A 433 4.98 -13.52 14.09
N GLU A 434 4.36 -12.94 15.11
CA GLU A 434 2.97 -12.49 15.07
C GLU A 434 2.72 -11.33 14.07
N CYS A 435 3.75 -10.57 13.74
CA CYS A 435 3.68 -9.48 12.75
C CYS A 435 3.50 -10.00 11.32
N TYR A 436 3.83 -11.24 11.04
CA TYR A 436 3.71 -11.80 9.70
C TYR A 436 2.32 -12.36 9.41
N LYS A 437 1.89 -12.31 8.15
CA LYS A 437 0.69 -13.02 7.70
C LYS A 437 0.89 -14.51 7.94
N ARG A 438 -0.11 -15.18 8.52
CA ARG A 438 -0.09 -16.63 8.61
C ARG A 438 -0.08 -17.20 7.20
N ARG A 439 1.01 -17.83 6.79
CA ARG A 439 1.07 -18.56 5.52
C ARG A 439 0.16 -19.78 5.60
N LYS A 440 -0.61 -19.99 4.52
CA LYS A 440 -1.50 -21.15 4.38
C LYS A 440 -0.71 -22.44 4.29
#